data_057b2251837db72cd9757fc895cde7f2
#
_entry.id   057b2251837db72cd9757fc895cde7f2
#
_cell.length_a   1.000
_cell.length_b   1.000
_cell.length_c   1.000
_cell.angle_alpha   90.00
_cell.angle_beta   90.00
_cell.angle_gamma   90.00
#
_symmetry.space_group_name_H-M   'P 1'
#
loop_
_entity.id
_entity.type
_entity.pdbx_description
1 polymer ?
#
loop_
_entity_poly.entity_id
_entity_poly.type
_entity_poly.pdbx_seq_one_letter_code
_entity_poly.pdbx_strand_id
1 'polypeptide(L)'
;MKDRQSTLNFLTQNELKALLNKAKLSDFRDYAMILLAYRHGLRASEVCNITAENIDLEAGNIRCQRGKGSICNWQSLADDEVKVLRAWFRKRPKSDSKFVFISRKGSPVSRSQFFRLFQAIAKSVGLSDEKCHPHILKHSLGTHLANAGVAPQVIQQRLGHRNIQNTMVYLTISNGYVDRAFGSALANGSVV
;
A
#
# COMPACT_ATOMS: atom_id res chain seq x y z
N MET A 1 -12.55 -30.28 15.48
CA MET A 1 -11.54 -29.22 15.45
C MET A 1 -12.03 -28.19 14.45
N LYS A 2 -12.43 -26.98 14.88
CA LYS A 2 -12.83 -25.90 13.95
C LYS A 2 -11.55 -25.35 13.33
N ASP A 3 -11.38 -25.56 12.04
CA ASP A 3 -10.36 -24.88 11.24
C ASP A 3 -10.53 -23.36 11.42
N ARG A 4 -9.65 -22.75 12.23
CA ARG A 4 -9.43 -21.32 12.21
C ARG A 4 -8.63 -20.98 10.94
N GLN A 5 -9.24 -21.07 9.78
CA GLN A 5 -8.79 -20.28 8.65
C GLN A 5 -9.00 -18.82 9.05
N SER A 6 -7.96 -18.18 9.52
CA SER A 6 -7.95 -16.72 9.70
C SER A 6 -8.11 -16.10 8.32
N THR A 7 -9.35 -15.80 7.95
CA THR A 7 -9.62 -15.06 6.73
C THR A 7 -9.03 -13.67 6.89
N LEU A 8 -7.85 -13.48 6.31
CA LEU A 8 -7.21 -12.16 6.28
C LEU A 8 -8.12 -11.22 5.48
N ASN A 9 -8.63 -10.18 6.13
CA ASN A 9 -9.45 -9.19 5.46
C ASN A 9 -8.60 -8.37 4.49
N PHE A 10 -9.12 -8.14 3.28
CA PHE A 10 -8.52 -7.28 2.28
C PHE A 10 -9.60 -6.56 1.47
N LEU A 11 -9.24 -5.49 0.79
CA LEU A 11 -10.12 -4.77 -0.12
C LEU A 11 -10.14 -5.48 -1.48
N THR A 12 -11.32 -5.69 -2.04
CA THR A 12 -11.45 -6.06 -3.45
C THR A 12 -10.96 -4.91 -4.34
N GLN A 13 -10.70 -5.18 -5.63
CA GLN A 13 -10.30 -4.14 -6.59
C GLN A 13 -11.35 -3.01 -6.69
N ASN A 14 -12.63 -3.34 -6.61
CA ASN A 14 -13.72 -2.37 -6.67
C ASN A 14 -13.80 -1.52 -5.40
N GLU A 15 -13.65 -2.12 -4.22
CA GLU A 15 -13.60 -1.40 -2.94
C GLU A 15 -12.40 -0.45 -2.89
N LEU A 16 -11.24 -0.91 -3.35
CA LEU A 16 -10.03 -0.07 -3.43
C LEU A 16 -10.20 1.11 -4.38
N LYS A 17 -10.77 0.88 -5.57
CA LYS A 17 -11.08 1.95 -6.54
C LYS A 17 -12.06 2.97 -5.94
N ALA A 18 -13.12 2.51 -5.28
CA ALA A 18 -14.08 3.39 -4.61
C ALA A 18 -13.41 4.25 -3.52
N LEU A 19 -12.57 3.62 -2.68
CA LEU A 19 -11.81 4.29 -1.63
C LEU A 19 -10.88 5.36 -2.20
N LEU A 20 -10.09 5.05 -3.22
CA LEU A 20 -9.15 5.97 -3.86
C LEU A 20 -9.88 7.13 -4.55
N ASN A 21 -10.98 6.86 -5.26
CA ASN A 21 -11.80 7.89 -5.89
C ASN A 21 -12.40 8.84 -4.86
N LYS A 22 -12.94 8.31 -3.77
CA LYS A 22 -13.48 9.13 -2.68
C LYS A 22 -12.40 9.98 -2.02
N ALA A 23 -11.23 9.40 -1.74
CA ALA A 23 -10.10 10.13 -1.19
C ALA A 23 -9.68 11.30 -2.10
N LYS A 24 -9.57 11.06 -3.42
CA LYS A 24 -9.20 12.06 -4.42
C LYS A 24 -10.18 13.23 -4.48
N LEU A 25 -11.47 12.97 -4.30
CA LEU A 25 -12.53 13.98 -4.27
C LEU A 25 -12.57 14.76 -2.95
N SER A 26 -12.11 14.15 -1.85
CA SER A 26 -12.16 14.73 -0.50
C SER A 26 -10.96 15.61 -0.20
N ASP A 27 -9.77 15.08 -0.30
CA ASP A 27 -8.50 15.81 -0.04
C ASP A 27 -7.37 15.14 -0.85
N PHE A 28 -6.64 15.94 -1.62
CA PHE A 28 -5.61 15.43 -2.51
C PHE A 28 -4.39 14.85 -1.76
N ARG A 29 -4.06 15.40 -0.58
CA ARG A 29 -3.05 14.85 0.32
C ARG A 29 -3.41 13.44 0.76
N ASP A 30 -4.66 13.28 1.22
CA ASP A 30 -5.16 12.02 1.77
C ASP A 30 -5.19 10.93 0.68
N TYR A 31 -5.57 11.32 -0.54
CA TYR A 31 -5.46 10.45 -1.72
C TYR A 31 -4.02 10.00 -1.97
N ALA A 32 -3.07 10.93 -1.99
CA ALA A 32 -1.67 10.60 -2.21
C ALA A 32 -1.12 9.66 -1.11
N MET A 33 -1.48 9.92 0.17
CA MET A 33 -1.09 9.05 1.29
C MET A 33 -1.66 7.64 1.16
N ILE A 34 -2.94 7.50 0.82
CA ILE A 34 -3.61 6.20 0.67
C ILE A 34 -3.03 5.44 -0.54
N LEU A 35 -2.80 6.12 -1.66
CA LEU A 35 -2.23 5.53 -2.87
C LEU A 35 -0.84 4.95 -2.60
N LEU A 36 0.07 5.74 -2.00
CA LEU A 36 1.41 5.26 -1.65
C LEU A 36 1.38 4.16 -0.60
N ALA A 37 0.52 4.29 0.44
CA ALA A 37 0.38 3.26 1.46
C ALA A 37 -0.03 1.91 0.84
N TYR A 38 -0.95 1.93 -0.11
CA TYR A 38 -1.35 0.73 -0.85
C TYR A 38 -0.22 0.21 -1.73
N ARG A 39 0.27 1.01 -2.69
CA ARG A 39 1.19 0.54 -3.74
C ARG A 39 2.56 0.10 -3.23
N HIS A 40 3.01 0.68 -2.13
CA HIS A 40 4.29 0.34 -1.50
C HIS A 40 4.12 -0.52 -0.24
N GLY A 41 2.90 -0.92 0.13
CA GLY A 41 2.63 -1.71 1.32
C GLY A 41 3.13 -1.05 2.61
N LEU A 42 2.97 0.28 2.72
CA LEU A 42 3.43 1.05 3.87
C LEU A 42 2.44 0.94 5.04
N ARG A 43 2.99 0.88 6.26
CA ARG A 43 2.19 1.06 7.48
C ARG A 43 1.80 2.53 7.64
N ALA A 44 0.78 2.81 8.45
CA ALA A 44 0.34 4.17 8.74
C ALA A 44 1.48 5.08 9.24
N SER A 45 2.35 4.59 10.12
CA SER A 45 3.51 5.35 10.58
C SER A 45 4.57 5.56 9.49
N GLU A 46 4.74 4.60 8.59
CA GLU A 46 5.72 4.66 7.52
C GLU A 46 5.34 5.71 6.47
N VAL A 47 4.05 5.75 6.06
CA VAL A 47 3.59 6.78 5.11
C VAL A 47 3.61 8.18 5.73
N CYS A 48 3.27 8.33 7.01
CA CYS A 48 3.34 9.61 7.71
C CYS A 48 4.78 10.14 7.84
N ASN A 49 5.77 9.25 7.90
CA ASN A 49 7.17 9.58 8.10
C ASN A 49 7.98 9.71 6.81
N ILE A 50 7.34 9.68 5.64
CA ILE A 50 8.04 9.93 4.38
C ILE A 50 8.57 11.37 4.38
N THR A 51 9.87 11.52 4.13
CA THR A 51 10.55 12.82 3.98
C THR A 51 10.84 13.09 2.49
N ALA A 52 11.10 14.34 2.15
CA ALA A 52 11.40 14.72 0.76
C ALA A 52 12.62 13.96 0.20
N GLU A 53 13.64 13.73 1.02
CA GLU A 53 14.83 12.93 0.67
C GLU A 53 14.55 11.45 0.36
N ASN A 54 13.37 10.95 0.75
CA ASN A 54 12.93 9.60 0.43
C ASN A 54 12.29 9.48 -0.97
N ILE A 55 12.14 10.57 -1.69
CA ILE A 55 11.46 10.60 -3.00
C ILE A 55 12.38 11.22 -4.04
N ASP A 56 12.70 10.45 -5.05
CA ASP A 56 13.38 10.91 -6.27
C ASP A 56 12.37 10.89 -7.42
N LEU A 57 11.83 12.07 -7.77
CA LEU A 57 10.85 12.21 -8.83
C LEU A 57 11.46 12.22 -10.24
N GLU A 58 12.78 12.39 -10.35
CA GLU A 58 13.50 12.34 -11.63
C GLU A 58 13.83 10.90 -11.99
N ALA A 59 14.42 10.16 -11.05
CA ALA A 59 14.66 8.74 -11.21
C ALA A 59 13.38 7.87 -11.04
N GLY A 60 12.25 8.45 -10.59
CA GLY A 60 11.00 7.73 -10.37
C GLY A 60 11.10 6.70 -9.24
N ASN A 61 11.73 7.03 -8.13
CA ASN A 61 11.95 6.10 -7.03
C ASN A 61 11.49 6.66 -5.69
N ILE A 62 11.10 5.74 -4.78
CA ILE A 62 10.79 6.05 -3.38
C ILE A 62 11.56 5.10 -2.46
N ARG A 63 12.19 5.65 -1.42
CA ARG A 63 12.79 4.89 -0.33
C ARG A 63 11.76 4.56 0.72
N CYS A 64 11.38 3.31 0.81
CA CYS A 64 10.46 2.81 1.83
C CYS A 64 11.21 2.59 3.14
N GLN A 65 11.19 3.59 4.04
CA GLN A 65 11.71 3.43 5.39
C GLN A 65 10.73 2.62 6.22
N ARG A 66 11.17 1.46 6.71
CA ARG A 66 10.34 0.51 7.44
C ARG A 66 10.63 0.57 8.94
N GLY A 67 9.61 0.27 9.73
CA GLY A 67 9.76 0.12 11.17
C GLY A 67 10.65 -1.08 11.57
N LYS A 68 10.99 -1.17 12.86
CA LYS A 68 11.81 -2.25 13.45
C LYS A 68 11.32 -3.63 12.99
N GLY A 69 12.22 -4.48 12.56
CA GLY A 69 11.92 -5.83 12.09
C GLY A 69 11.48 -5.94 10.63
N SER A 70 11.56 -4.86 9.85
CA SER A 70 11.26 -4.85 8.41
C SER A 70 12.48 -4.38 7.60
N ILE A 71 12.49 -4.67 6.30
CA ILE A 71 13.58 -4.33 5.38
C ILE A 71 13.26 -3.02 4.67
N CYS A 72 14.15 -2.03 4.81
CA CYS A 72 14.09 -0.79 4.05
C CYS A 72 14.62 -1.04 2.63
N ASN A 73 13.94 -0.52 1.62
CA ASN A 73 14.36 -0.66 0.23
C ASN A 73 13.92 0.53 -0.62
N TRP A 74 14.59 0.72 -1.75
CA TRP A 74 14.12 1.57 -2.82
C TRP A 74 13.09 0.81 -3.67
N GLN A 75 12.05 1.50 -4.10
CA GLN A 75 11.00 0.97 -4.95
C GLN A 75 10.67 1.97 -6.05
N SER A 76 10.43 1.46 -7.26
CA SER A 76 10.00 2.30 -8.37
C SER A 76 8.60 2.84 -8.15
N LEU A 77 8.43 4.13 -8.47
CA LEU A 77 7.15 4.81 -8.59
C LEU A 77 6.59 4.60 -10.00
N ALA A 78 5.31 4.33 -10.11
CA ALA A 78 4.64 4.35 -11.40
C ALA A 78 4.41 5.81 -11.87
N ASP A 79 4.23 6.02 -13.18
CA ASP A 79 4.09 7.36 -13.77
C ASP A 79 2.93 8.17 -13.15
N ASP A 80 1.84 7.51 -12.81
CA ASP A 80 0.70 8.16 -12.17
C ASP A 80 1.01 8.55 -10.71
N GLU A 81 1.85 7.81 -9.99
CA GLU A 81 2.33 8.18 -8.66
C GLU A 81 3.26 9.39 -8.73
N VAL A 82 4.16 9.44 -9.69
CA VAL A 82 5.02 10.62 -9.94
C VAL A 82 4.16 11.85 -10.23
N LYS A 83 3.12 11.72 -11.07
CA LYS A 83 2.16 12.80 -11.34
C LYS A 83 1.43 13.26 -10.08
N VAL A 84 0.97 12.32 -9.25
CA VAL A 84 0.30 12.61 -7.98
C VAL A 84 1.23 13.32 -7.01
N LEU A 85 2.46 12.85 -6.85
CA LEU A 85 3.44 13.47 -5.96
C LEU A 85 3.83 14.87 -6.42
N ARG A 86 4.10 15.07 -7.73
CA ARG A 86 4.37 16.41 -8.30
C ARG A 86 3.20 17.37 -8.07
N ALA A 87 1.97 16.89 -8.23
CA ALA A 87 0.78 17.70 -7.99
C ALA A 87 0.61 18.01 -6.49
N TRP A 88 0.91 17.06 -5.60
CA TRP A 88 0.91 17.30 -4.16
C TRP A 88 1.96 18.33 -3.75
N PHE A 89 3.20 18.20 -4.20
CA PHE A 89 4.27 19.16 -3.88
C PHE A 89 3.92 20.60 -4.31
N ARG A 90 3.19 20.78 -5.41
CA ARG A 90 2.68 22.10 -5.82
C ARG A 90 1.56 22.64 -4.92
N LYS A 91 0.72 21.76 -4.38
CA LYS A 91 -0.42 22.11 -3.51
C LYS A 91 -0.08 22.15 -2.02
N ARG A 92 1.03 21.52 -1.65
CA ARG A 92 1.46 21.39 -0.26
C ARG A 92 1.66 22.80 0.34
N PRO A 93 1.14 23.06 1.56
CA PRO A 93 1.41 24.31 2.25
C PRO A 93 2.92 24.58 2.36
N LYS A 94 3.33 25.85 2.26
CA LYS A 94 4.72 26.23 2.52
C LYS A 94 5.07 25.91 3.97
N SER A 95 6.15 25.20 4.19
CA SER A 95 6.61 24.77 5.51
C SER A 95 8.04 24.26 5.44
N ASP A 96 8.82 24.51 6.48
CA ASP A 96 10.19 24.00 6.66
C ASP A 96 10.21 22.52 7.11
N SER A 97 9.05 21.92 7.24
CA SER A 97 8.92 20.51 7.60
C SER A 97 9.56 19.62 6.52
N LYS A 98 10.48 18.75 6.93
CA LYS A 98 11.08 17.73 6.06
C LYS A 98 10.09 16.66 5.60
N PHE A 99 8.96 16.52 6.28
CA PHE A 99 7.96 15.48 5.96
C PHE A 99 7.15 15.88 4.73
N VAL A 100 6.88 14.89 3.86
CA VAL A 100 6.09 15.08 2.63
C VAL A 100 4.65 15.41 2.97
N PHE A 101 4.04 14.67 3.90
CA PHE A 101 2.65 14.83 4.26
C PHE A 101 2.48 15.65 5.53
N ILE A 102 2.00 16.87 5.37
CA ILE A 102 1.78 17.82 6.46
C ILE A 102 0.31 18.24 6.55
N SER A 103 -0.08 18.66 7.72
CA SER A 103 -1.39 19.26 7.98
C SER A 103 -1.44 20.69 7.39
N ARG A 104 -2.64 21.29 7.36
CA ARG A 104 -2.81 22.71 6.97
C ARG A 104 -2.01 23.67 7.84
N LYS A 105 -1.64 23.27 9.06
CA LYS A 105 -0.80 24.05 9.99
C LYS A 105 0.70 23.82 9.79
N GLY A 106 1.11 23.08 8.75
CA GLY A 106 2.52 22.77 8.46
C GLY A 106 3.14 21.66 9.31
N SER A 107 2.43 21.10 10.29
CA SER A 107 2.92 19.99 11.10
C SER A 107 2.74 18.65 10.39
N PRO A 108 3.64 17.65 10.64
CA PRO A 108 3.48 16.31 10.06
C PRO A 108 2.12 15.70 10.39
N VAL A 109 1.55 14.96 9.44
CA VAL A 109 0.34 14.16 9.71
C VAL A 109 0.71 13.03 10.66
N SER A 110 0.06 12.97 11.83
CA SER A 110 0.29 11.90 12.79
C SER A 110 -0.37 10.58 12.35
N ARG A 111 0.14 9.45 12.89
CA ARG A 111 -0.48 8.14 12.67
C ARG A 111 -1.98 8.14 13.04
N SER A 112 -2.34 8.79 14.15
CA SER A 112 -3.74 8.86 14.60
C SER A 112 -4.60 9.71 13.68
N GLN A 113 -4.05 10.79 13.11
CA GLN A 113 -4.75 11.59 12.10
C GLN A 113 -4.96 10.77 10.82
N PHE A 114 -3.93 10.08 10.32
CA PHE A 114 -4.06 9.22 9.15
C PHE A 114 -5.07 8.09 9.38
N PHE A 115 -5.08 7.49 10.57
CA PHE A 115 -6.08 6.48 10.92
C PHE A 115 -7.50 7.03 10.82
N ARG A 116 -7.77 8.17 11.47
CA ARG A 116 -9.12 8.79 11.48
C ARG A 116 -9.58 9.20 10.09
N LEU A 117 -8.71 9.82 9.28
CA LEU A 117 -9.07 10.20 7.91
C LEU A 117 -9.36 8.99 7.03
N PHE A 118 -8.53 7.94 7.13
CA PHE A 118 -8.75 6.70 6.41
C PHE A 118 -10.09 6.07 6.80
N GLN A 119 -10.37 5.95 8.09
CA GLN A 119 -11.62 5.40 8.61
C GLN A 119 -12.84 6.18 8.12
N ALA A 120 -12.79 7.50 8.14
CA ALA A 120 -13.88 8.35 7.65
C ALA A 120 -14.15 8.12 6.14
N ILE A 121 -13.09 8.05 5.31
CA ILE A 121 -13.21 7.79 3.88
C ILE A 121 -13.73 6.37 3.65
N ALA A 122 -13.19 5.37 4.33
CA ALA A 122 -13.58 3.96 4.21
C ALA A 122 -15.07 3.76 4.55
N LYS A 123 -15.54 4.34 5.65
CA LYS A 123 -16.97 4.29 6.04
C LYS A 123 -17.87 5.00 5.03
N SER A 124 -17.41 6.11 4.44
CA SER A 124 -18.20 6.87 3.47
C SER A 124 -18.43 6.14 2.12
N VAL A 125 -17.63 5.11 1.84
CA VAL A 125 -17.80 4.24 0.67
C VAL A 125 -18.41 2.87 1.02
N GLY A 126 -18.93 2.71 2.25
CA GLY A 126 -19.65 1.52 2.69
C GLY A 126 -18.77 0.32 3.03
N LEU A 127 -17.48 0.52 3.34
CA LEU A 127 -16.64 -0.58 3.80
C LEU A 127 -17.05 -1.05 5.18
N SER A 128 -17.01 -2.37 5.44
CA SER A 128 -17.25 -2.94 6.75
C SER A 128 -16.25 -2.45 7.79
N ASP A 129 -16.64 -2.41 9.06
CA ASP A 129 -15.77 -1.91 10.15
C ASP A 129 -14.43 -2.64 10.23
N GLU A 130 -14.40 -3.93 9.92
CA GLU A 130 -13.20 -4.76 9.86
C GLU A 130 -12.19 -4.30 8.77
N LYS A 131 -12.66 -3.58 7.76
CA LYS A 131 -11.84 -3.02 6.66
C LYS A 131 -11.50 -1.54 6.89
N CYS A 132 -12.07 -0.89 7.89
CA CYS A 132 -11.92 0.54 8.14
C CYS A 132 -10.64 0.91 8.90
N HIS A 133 -9.49 0.33 8.53
CA HIS A 133 -8.19 0.65 9.12
C HIS A 133 -7.05 0.63 8.09
N PRO A 134 -6.03 1.51 8.20
CA PRO A 134 -4.99 1.66 7.16
C PRO A 134 -4.19 0.39 6.85
N HIS A 135 -4.06 -0.54 7.81
CA HIS A 135 -3.28 -1.77 7.60
C HIS A 135 -3.91 -2.67 6.53
N ILE A 136 -5.21 -2.51 6.28
CA ILE A 136 -5.94 -3.21 5.22
C ILE A 136 -5.29 -2.98 3.84
N LEU A 137 -4.71 -1.80 3.59
CA LEU A 137 -4.05 -1.47 2.32
C LEU A 137 -2.87 -2.40 2.04
N LYS A 138 -2.06 -2.67 3.08
CA LYS A 138 -0.91 -3.58 2.98
C LYS A 138 -1.37 -5.02 2.74
N HIS A 139 -2.40 -5.47 3.44
CA HIS A 139 -2.99 -6.79 3.22
C HIS A 139 -3.58 -6.91 1.81
N SER A 140 -4.27 -5.87 1.34
CA SER A 140 -4.83 -5.84 -0.01
C SER A 140 -3.74 -5.93 -1.08
N LEU A 141 -2.63 -5.19 -0.93
CA LEU A 141 -1.52 -5.30 -1.87
C LEU A 141 -0.95 -6.72 -1.90
N GLY A 142 -0.67 -7.31 -0.72
CA GLY A 142 -0.14 -8.67 -0.63
C GLY A 142 -1.04 -9.69 -1.32
N THR A 143 -2.35 -9.63 -1.04
CA THR A 143 -3.34 -10.54 -1.65
C THR A 143 -3.50 -10.28 -3.16
N HIS A 144 -3.51 -9.01 -3.60
CA HIS A 144 -3.63 -8.69 -5.03
C HIS A 144 -2.41 -9.17 -5.83
N LEU A 145 -1.19 -9.01 -5.28
CA LEU A 145 0.03 -9.53 -5.92
C LEU A 145 0.03 -11.06 -5.97
N ALA A 146 -0.38 -11.73 -4.89
CA ALA A 146 -0.54 -13.18 -4.87
C ALA A 146 -1.59 -13.66 -5.89
N ASN A 147 -2.73 -12.97 -5.97
CA ASN A 147 -3.77 -13.24 -6.97
C ASN A 147 -3.30 -13.01 -8.41
N ALA A 148 -2.33 -12.13 -8.62
CA ALA A 148 -1.69 -11.89 -9.92
C ALA A 148 -0.56 -12.88 -10.24
N GLY A 149 -0.30 -13.88 -9.39
CA GLY A 149 0.74 -14.89 -9.60
C GLY A 149 2.17 -14.40 -9.33
N VAL A 150 2.33 -13.25 -8.67
CA VAL A 150 3.66 -12.71 -8.35
C VAL A 150 4.38 -13.60 -7.34
N ALA A 151 5.65 -13.91 -7.61
CA ALA A 151 6.45 -14.79 -6.76
C ALA A 151 6.52 -14.29 -5.30
N PRO A 152 6.45 -15.21 -4.30
CA PRO A 152 6.44 -14.85 -2.88
C PRO A 152 7.60 -13.96 -2.44
N GLN A 153 8.80 -14.20 -3.00
CA GLN A 153 10.00 -13.42 -2.71
C GLN A 153 9.86 -11.95 -3.17
N VAL A 154 9.22 -11.72 -4.32
CA VAL A 154 8.94 -10.38 -4.84
C VAL A 154 7.91 -9.67 -3.95
N ILE A 155 6.84 -10.38 -3.54
CA ILE A 155 5.85 -9.87 -2.59
C ILE A 155 6.52 -9.52 -1.24
N GLN A 156 7.37 -10.42 -0.73
CA GLN A 156 8.14 -10.20 0.49
C GLN A 156 8.95 -8.91 0.42
N GLN A 157 9.69 -8.73 -0.67
CA GLN A 157 10.53 -7.57 -0.91
C GLN A 157 9.71 -6.28 -1.02
N ARG A 158 8.58 -6.33 -1.78
CA ARG A 158 7.66 -5.19 -1.94
C ARG A 158 7.05 -4.76 -0.61
N LEU A 159 6.64 -5.71 0.23
CA LEU A 159 6.04 -5.46 1.55
C LEU A 159 7.08 -5.17 2.64
N GLY A 160 8.36 -5.40 2.39
CA GLY A 160 9.45 -5.23 3.35
C GLY A 160 9.39 -6.23 4.50
N HIS A 161 8.93 -7.45 4.26
CA HIS A 161 8.88 -8.49 5.28
C HIS A 161 10.26 -9.14 5.46
N ARG A 162 10.76 -9.14 6.71
CA ARG A 162 12.02 -9.80 7.03
C ARG A 162 11.90 -11.33 6.98
N ASN A 163 10.77 -11.86 7.43
CA ASN A 163 10.46 -13.28 7.40
C ASN A 163 9.46 -13.58 6.30
N ILE A 164 9.79 -14.51 5.40
CA ILE A 164 8.94 -14.96 4.29
C ILE A 164 7.59 -15.53 4.77
N GLN A 165 7.54 -16.13 5.97
CA GLN A 165 6.30 -16.66 6.55
C GLN A 165 5.21 -15.59 6.67
N ASN A 166 5.57 -14.32 6.89
CA ASN A 166 4.63 -13.21 6.90
C ASN A 166 4.03 -12.91 5.51
N THR A 167 4.63 -13.46 4.45
CA THR A 167 4.14 -13.34 3.07
C THR A 167 3.33 -14.55 2.65
N MET A 168 3.65 -15.73 3.18
CA MET A 168 2.97 -16.99 2.82
C MET A 168 1.47 -16.94 3.12
N VAL A 169 1.04 -16.16 4.11
CA VAL A 169 -0.38 -15.98 4.43
C VAL A 169 -1.21 -15.45 3.25
N TYR A 170 -0.62 -14.68 2.33
CA TYR A 170 -1.32 -14.17 1.15
C TYR A 170 -1.51 -15.25 0.08
N LEU A 171 -0.61 -16.23 0.02
CA LEU A 171 -0.69 -17.33 -0.93
C LEU A 171 -1.76 -18.35 -0.54
N THR A 172 -1.91 -18.61 0.76
CA THR A 172 -2.96 -19.51 1.27
C THR A 172 -4.37 -18.95 1.07
N ILE A 173 -4.50 -17.61 1.01
CA ILE A 173 -5.77 -16.91 0.79
C ILE A 173 -6.06 -16.75 -0.70
N SER A 174 -5.02 -16.74 -1.54
CA SER A 174 -5.14 -16.62 -2.99
C SER A 174 -5.64 -17.94 -3.59
N ASN A 175 -6.95 -18.05 -3.79
CA ASN A 175 -7.53 -19.18 -4.50
C ASN A 175 -6.91 -19.31 -5.89
N GLY A 176 -6.38 -20.49 -6.20
CA GLY A 176 -5.80 -20.80 -7.52
C GLY A 176 -4.43 -20.18 -7.79
N TYR A 177 -3.65 -19.77 -6.76
CA TYR A 177 -2.27 -19.33 -6.97
C TYR A 177 -1.43 -20.39 -7.66
N VAL A 178 -1.51 -21.65 -7.20
CA VAL A 178 -0.76 -22.78 -7.75
C VAL A 178 -1.17 -23.03 -9.19
N ASP A 179 -2.48 -23.07 -9.47
CA ASP A 179 -3.01 -23.34 -10.81
C ASP A 179 -2.59 -22.24 -11.81
N ARG A 180 -2.63 -20.97 -11.39
CA ARG A 180 -2.18 -19.85 -12.24
C ARG A 180 -0.67 -19.89 -12.49
N ALA A 181 0.13 -20.17 -11.47
CA ALA A 181 1.58 -20.27 -11.60
C ALA A 181 1.94 -21.42 -12.53
N PHE A 182 1.30 -22.57 -12.38
CA PHE A 182 1.50 -23.73 -13.25
C PHE A 182 1.01 -23.46 -14.68
N GLY A 183 -0.17 -22.89 -14.86
CA GLY A 183 -0.71 -22.52 -16.17
C GLY A 183 0.19 -21.53 -16.91
N SER A 184 0.77 -20.54 -16.20
CA SER A 184 1.73 -19.60 -16.77
C SER A 184 3.03 -20.29 -17.19
N ALA A 185 3.53 -21.24 -16.40
CA ALA A 185 4.72 -22.01 -16.74
C ALA A 185 4.52 -22.90 -17.98
N LEU A 186 3.34 -23.50 -18.14
CA LEU A 186 2.96 -24.26 -19.34
C LEU A 186 2.87 -23.33 -20.57
N ALA A 187 2.19 -22.19 -20.43
CA ALA A 187 2.00 -21.25 -21.54
C ALA A 187 3.32 -20.65 -22.05
N ASN A 188 4.31 -20.50 -21.17
CA ASN A 188 5.64 -19.99 -21.51
C ASN A 188 6.64 -21.09 -21.93
N GLY A 189 6.21 -22.37 -22.05
CA GLY A 189 7.07 -23.49 -22.40
C GLY A 189 8.16 -23.80 -21.36
N SER A 190 7.98 -23.34 -20.11
CA SER A 190 8.95 -23.60 -19.03
C SER A 190 8.76 -24.97 -18.38
N VAL A 191 7.65 -25.65 -18.68
CA VAL A 191 7.30 -27.01 -18.25
C VAL A 191 6.72 -27.73 -19.44
N VAL A 192 7.09 -29.01 -19.66
CA VAL A 192 6.60 -29.86 -20.76
C VAL A 192 5.41 -30.69 -20.27
#